data_3940984770ef4f983d4c54f71b5efcf6
#
_entry.id   3940984770ef4f983d4c54f71b5efcf6
#
_cell.length_a   1.000
_cell.length_b   1.000
_cell.length_c   1.000
_cell.angle_alpha   90.00
_cell.angle_beta   90.00
_cell.angle_gamma   90.00
#
_symmetry.space_group_name_H-M   'P 1'
#
loop_
_entity.id
_entity.type
_entity.pdbx_description
1 polymer ?
#
loop_
_entity_poly.entity_id
_entity_poly.type
_entity_poly.pdbx_seq_one_letter_code
_entity_poly.pdbx_strand_id
1 'polypeptide(L)'
;MFNPRFPHTLRVWRSRKDNYGDPMTDSDGDPIYDIVSLKAVVMVDGRPVVLSDGSFDTYLTEWLEFGYRTQGKNTKDTTDVMVSDFKLATPMFLTPLEAGDRVEIKDYERTYWGDVVKKQTFNLGSNIWINEVKG
;
A
#
# COMPACT_ATOMS: atom_id res chain seq x y z
N MET A 1 15.64 -0.82 -11.84
CA MET A 1 16.56 -1.76 -11.20
C MET A 1 15.76 -2.74 -10.36
N PHE A 2 15.94 -4.02 -10.59
CA PHE A 2 15.23 -5.05 -9.84
C PHE A 2 15.75 -5.13 -8.40
N ASN A 3 14.86 -5.01 -7.43
CA ASN A 3 15.20 -5.17 -6.02
C ASN A 3 14.66 -6.53 -5.54
N PRO A 4 15.50 -7.51 -5.23
CA PRO A 4 15.04 -8.83 -4.81
C PRO A 4 14.24 -8.83 -3.51
N ARG A 5 14.38 -7.79 -2.68
CA ARG A 5 13.59 -7.63 -1.46
C ARG A 5 12.14 -7.23 -1.75
N PHE A 6 11.93 -6.49 -2.85
CA PHE A 6 10.62 -5.98 -3.26
C PHE A 6 10.38 -6.33 -4.73
N PRO A 7 10.12 -7.62 -5.03
CA PRO A 7 10.06 -8.09 -6.43
C PRO A 7 8.74 -7.82 -7.13
N HIS A 8 7.73 -7.35 -6.42
CA HIS A 8 6.39 -7.16 -6.93
C HIS A 8 6.00 -5.69 -6.91
N THR A 9 4.88 -5.34 -7.52
CA THR A 9 4.37 -3.97 -7.52
C THR A 9 2.89 -3.94 -7.16
N LEU A 10 2.49 -2.81 -6.57
CA LEU A 10 1.10 -2.55 -6.24
C LEU A 10 0.70 -1.13 -6.64
N ARG A 11 -0.58 -0.93 -6.86
CA ARG A 11 -1.17 0.37 -7.16
C ARG A 11 -2.43 0.54 -6.32
N VAL A 12 -2.59 1.72 -5.72
CA VAL A 12 -3.72 2.00 -4.84
C VAL A 12 -4.80 2.75 -5.59
N TRP A 13 -6.04 2.33 -5.41
CA TRP A 13 -7.22 2.95 -5.96
C TRP A 13 -8.13 3.41 -4.83
N ARG A 14 -8.66 4.61 -4.95
CA ARG A 14 -9.57 5.18 -3.95
C ARG A 14 -10.89 5.53 -4.58
N SER A 15 -11.98 5.18 -3.89
CA SER A 15 -13.33 5.55 -4.30
C SER A 15 -13.46 7.07 -4.38
N ARG A 16 -13.94 7.57 -5.53
CA ARG A 16 -14.26 8.97 -5.68
C ARG A 16 -15.48 9.32 -4.85
N LYS A 17 -15.42 10.40 -4.11
CA LYS A 17 -16.50 10.85 -3.25
C LYS A 17 -17.02 12.21 -3.68
N ASP A 18 -18.32 12.44 -3.45
CA ASP A 18 -18.94 13.72 -3.68
C ASP A 18 -18.63 14.70 -2.52
N ASN A 19 -19.24 15.90 -2.58
CA ASN A 19 -19.00 16.93 -1.56
C ASN A 19 -19.53 16.55 -0.17
N TYR A 20 -20.38 15.52 -0.09
CA TYR A 20 -20.95 15.03 1.17
C TYR A 20 -20.22 13.80 1.70
N GLY A 21 -19.17 13.36 1.03
CA GLY A 21 -18.40 12.16 1.41
C GLY A 21 -19.01 10.84 0.96
N ASP A 22 -20.04 10.88 0.13
CA ASP A 22 -20.67 9.66 -0.40
C ASP A 22 -19.95 9.17 -1.65
N PRO A 23 -19.80 7.84 -1.83
CA PRO A 23 -19.17 7.31 -3.03
C PRO A 23 -19.94 7.72 -4.28
N MET A 24 -19.19 8.16 -5.30
CA MET A 24 -19.75 8.46 -6.61
C MET A 24 -19.85 7.20 -7.44
N THR A 25 -20.90 7.12 -8.24
CA THR A 25 -21.12 6.00 -9.14
C THR A 25 -21.25 6.50 -10.58
N ASP A 26 -20.92 5.62 -11.53
CA ASP A 26 -21.11 5.89 -12.94
C ASP A 26 -22.58 5.66 -13.36
N SER A 27 -22.87 5.79 -14.66
CA SER A 27 -24.22 5.63 -15.18
C SER A 27 -24.79 4.21 -14.98
N ASP A 28 -23.93 3.21 -14.80
CA ASP A 28 -24.32 1.83 -14.56
C ASP A 28 -24.46 1.50 -13.07
N GLY A 29 -24.23 2.48 -12.19
CA GLY A 29 -24.30 2.29 -10.74
C GLY A 29 -23.03 1.73 -10.12
N ASP A 30 -21.95 1.59 -10.89
CA ASP A 30 -20.67 1.07 -10.39
C ASP A 30 -19.86 2.18 -9.74
N PRO A 31 -19.16 1.89 -8.64
CA PRO A 31 -18.29 2.89 -7.99
C PRO A 31 -17.19 3.38 -8.93
N ILE A 32 -16.91 4.67 -8.86
CA ILE A 32 -15.79 5.28 -9.60
C ILE A 32 -14.58 5.30 -8.68
N TYR A 33 -13.45 4.77 -9.18
CA TYR A 33 -12.18 4.77 -8.46
C TYR A 33 -11.15 5.60 -9.21
N ASP A 34 -10.31 6.29 -8.44
CA ASP A 34 -9.16 7.03 -8.96
C ASP A 34 -7.87 6.43 -8.43
N ILE A 35 -6.84 6.46 -9.25
CA ILE A 35 -5.49 6.04 -8.84
C ILE A 35 -4.94 7.04 -7.84
N VAL A 36 -4.39 6.53 -6.74
CA VAL A 36 -3.74 7.35 -5.72
C VAL A 36 -2.25 7.44 -6.04
N SER A 37 -1.75 8.67 -6.24
CA SER A 37 -0.31 8.90 -6.30
C SER A 37 0.28 8.78 -4.91
N LEU A 38 1.20 7.84 -4.73
CA LEU A 38 1.83 7.59 -3.44
C LEU A 38 3.07 8.44 -3.29
N LYS A 39 3.20 9.08 -2.13
CA LYS A 39 4.37 9.87 -1.78
C LYS A 39 5.42 8.95 -1.15
N ALA A 40 6.30 8.43 -1.99
CA ALA A 40 7.37 7.53 -1.57
C ALA A 40 8.58 8.31 -1.08
N VAL A 41 9.30 7.73 -0.14
CA VAL A 41 10.54 8.32 0.39
C VAL A 41 11.72 7.76 -0.40
N VAL A 42 12.63 8.64 -0.81
CA VAL A 42 13.86 8.24 -1.48
C VAL A 42 14.73 7.47 -0.49
N MET A 43 15.11 6.26 -0.87
CA MET A 43 15.93 5.37 -0.03
C MET A 43 17.29 5.16 -0.69
N VAL A 44 18.35 5.26 0.10
CA VAL A 44 19.72 4.95 -0.33
C VAL A 44 20.33 3.99 0.69
N ASP A 45 20.81 2.85 0.22
CA ASP A 45 21.38 1.79 1.06
C ASP A 45 20.45 1.38 2.21
N GLY A 46 19.15 1.30 1.92
CA GLY A 46 18.13 0.89 2.88
C GLY A 46 17.75 1.95 3.90
N ARG A 47 18.20 3.20 3.72
CA ARG A 47 17.91 4.30 4.65
C ARG A 47 17.22 5.46 3.94
N PRO A 48 16.27 6.13 4.62
CA PRO A 48 15.64 7.31 4.03
C PRO A 48 16.62 8.47 3.90
N VAL A 49 16.52 9.18 2.78
CA VAL A 49 17.30 10.39 2.55
C VAL A 49 16.61 11.56 3.25
N VAL A 50 17.35 12.24 4.11
CA VAL A 50 16.88 13.40 4.87
C VAL A 50 17.50 14.66 4.28
N LEU A 51 16.63 15.63 3.99
CA LEU A 51 17.07 16.94 3.48
C LEU A 51 17.60 17.83 4.59
N SER A 52 18.23 18.96 4.20
CA SER A 52 18.86 19.87 5.16
C SER A 52 17.89 20.48 6.18
N ASP A 53 16.59 20.57 5.84
CA ASP A 53 15.55 21.07 6.74
C ASP A 53 14.97 19.98 7.67
N GLY A 54 15.48 18.75 7.61
CA GLY A 54 15.02 17.62 8.41
C GLY A 54 13.86 16.84 7.80
N SER A 55 13.32 17.27 6.67
CA SER A 55 12.28 16.52 5.97
C SER A 55 12.87 15.40 5.12
N PHE A 56 12.02 14.43 4.74
CA PHE A 56 12.43 13.37 3.84
C PHE A 56 12.41 13.86 2.38
N ASP A 57 13.37 13.37 1.61
CA ASP A 57 13.31 13.49 0.15
C ASP A 57 12.27 12.52 -0.40
N THR A 58 11.32 13.01 -1.17
CA THR A 58 10.16 12.23 -1.61
C THR A 58 9.93 12.36 -3.11
N TYR A 59 9.22 11.39 -3.66
CA TYR A 59 8.76 11.41 -5.06
C TYR A 59 7.38 10.78 -5.16
N LEU A 60 6.63 11.13 -6.20
CA LEU A 60 5.31 10.58 -6.44
C LEU A 60 5.42 9.35 -7.36
N THR A 61 4.70 8.30 -7.01
CA THR A 61 4.64 7.09 -7.83
C THR A 61 3.25 6.48 -7.76
N GLU A 62 2.80 5.90 -8.87
CA GLU A 62 1.55 5.13 -8.91
C GLU A 62 1.80 3.66 -8.59
N TRP A 63 2.95 3.11 -8.98
CA TRP A 63 3.31 1.73 -8.74
C TRP A 63 4.41 1.67 -7.68
N LEU A 64 4.07 1.08 -6.54
CA LEU A 64 5.01 0.93 -5.43
C LEU A 64 5.50 -0.51 -5.39
N GLU A 65 6.81 -0.66 -5.21
CA GLU A 65 7.42 -1.97 -5.03
C GLU A 65 7.01 -2.57 -3.69
N PHE A 66 6.85 -3.89 -3.66
CA PHE A 66 6.58 -4.59 -2.40
C PHE A 66 7.10 -6.02 -2.42
N GLY A 67 7.22 -6.59 -1.23
CA GLY A 67 7.43 -8.01 -1.00
C GLY A 67 6.40 -8.53 -0.01
N TYR A 68 6.07 -9.81 -0.12
CA TYR A 68 5.25 -10.45 0.90
C TYR A 68 6.07 -10.61 2.17
N ARG A 69 5.48 -10.21 3.29
CA ARG A 69 6.11 -10.45 4.57
C ARG A 69 5.65 -11.80 5.09
N THR A 70 6.58 -12.73 5.16
CA THR A 70 6.31 -14.04 5.74
C THR A 70 6.05 -13.87 7.22
N GLN A 71 4.83 -14.10 7.65
CA GLN A 71 4.57 -14.27 9.06
C GLN A 71 5.13 -15.64 9.44
N GLY A 72 6.11 -15.66 10.34
CA GLY A 72 6.51 -16.90 10.96
C GLY A 72 5.29 -17.53 11.62
N LYS A 73 5.16 -18.85 11.51
CA LYS A 73 4.00 -19.62 11.98
C LYS A 73 3.61 -19.36 13.44
N ASN A 74 4.46 -18.71 14.21
CA ASN A 74 4.27 -18.54 15.66
C ASN A 74 4.38 -17.08 16.10
N THR A 75 4.49 -16.14 15.18
CA THR A 75 4.36 -14.76 15.57
C THR A 75 2.90 -14.43 15.77
N LYS A 76 2.40 -14.88 16.88
CA LYS A 76 1.29 -14.17 17.46
C LYS A 76 1.82 -12.80 17.81
N ASP A 77 1.57 -11.87 16.96
CA ASP A 77 1.59 -10.49 17.38
C ASP A 77 0.41 -10.34 18.33
N THR A 78 0.67 -10.54 19.62
CA THR A 78 -0.35 -10.51 20.66
C THR A 78 -0.99 -9.13 20.81
N THR A 79 -0.42 -8.11 20.16
CA THR A 79 -0.95 -6.75 20.15
C THR A 79 -1.79 -6.45 18.92
N ASP A 80 -1.74 -7.32 17.91
CA ASP A 80 -2.43 -7.08 16.66
C ASP A 80 -3.49 -8.16 16.42
N VAL A 81 -4.72 -7.82 16.78
CA VAL A 81 -5.89 -8.71 16.63
C VAL A 81 -6.40 -8.68 15.18
N MET A 82 -5.68 -8.02 14.27
CA MET A 82 -6.13 -7.92 12.89
C MET A 82 -5.88 -9.20 12.12
N VAL A 83 -6.96 -9.81 11.69
CA VAL A 83 -6.93 -10.90 10.72
C VAL A 83 -6.90 -10.29 9.34
N SER A 84 -5.80 -10.50 8.62
CA SER A 84 -5.67 -10.12 7.23
C SER A 84 -5.18 -11.30 6.42
N ASP A 85 -5.52 -11.33 5.12
CA ASP A 85 -5.06 -12.39 4.24
C ASP A 85 -3.57 -12.26 3.95
N PHE A 86 -3.09 -11.01 3.76
CA PHE A 86 -1.71 -10.75 3.41
C PHE A 86 -1.16 -9.58 4.19
N LYS A 87 0.14 -9.65 4.46
CA LYS A 87 0.93 -8.53 4.96
C LYS A 87 2.02 -8.25 3.95
N LEU A 88 2.03 -7.02 3.45
CA LEU A 88 2.98 -6.59 2.43
C LEU A 88 4.01 -5.66 3.05
N ALA A 89 5.28 -5.87 2.70
CA ALA A 89 6.36 -4.96 3.08
C ALA A 89 6.73 -4.09 1.87
N THR A 90 6.83 -2.78 2.08
CA THR A 90 7.16 -1.82 1.03
C THR A 90 8.31 -0.92 1.48
N PRO A 91 8.98 -0.25 0.53
CA PRO A 91 9.78 0.92 0.88
C PRO A 91 8.90 1.95 1.59
N MET A 92 9.54 2.85 2.34
CA MET A 92 8.79 3.86 3.10
C MET A 92 7.98 4.76 2.17
N PHE A 93 6.72 4.97 2.50
CA PHE A 93 5.88 5.98 1.85
C PHE A 93 4.99 6.67 2.89
N LEU A 94 4.66 7.93 2.62
CA LEU A 94 4.02 8.80 3.60
C LEU A 94 2.53 9.01 3.36
N THR A 95 2.01 8.59 2.21
CA THR A 95 0.60 8.75 1.90
C THR A 95 -0.27 7.93 2.85
N PRO A 96 -1.22 8.53 3.57
CA PRO A 96 -2.14 7.76 4.38
C PRO A 96 -3.08 6.96 3.51
N LEU A 97 -3.36 5.72 3.89
CA LEU A 97 -4.37 4.89 3.26
C LEU A 97 -5.66 4.95 4.09
N GLU A 98 -6.79 4.84 3.41
CA GLU A 98 -8.10 4.96 4.02
C GLU A 98 -8.85 3.62 3.95
N ALA A 99 -9.80 3.44 4.86
CA ALA A 99 -10.71 2.32 4.79
C ALA A 99 -11.49 2.36 3.47
N GLY A 100 -11.52 1.22 2.77
CA GLY A 100 -12.17 1.14 1.45
C GLY A 100 -11.23 1.38 0.28
N ASP A 101 -9.97 1.74 0.52
CA ASP A 101 -8.97 1.77 -0.54
C ASP A 101 -8.75 0.36 -1.08
N ARG A 102 -8.57 0.27 -2.39
CA ARG A 102 -8.25 -0.98 -3.07
C ARG A 102 -6.82 -0.98 -3.57
N VAL A 103 -6.23 -2.15 -3.54
CA VAL A 103 -4.86 -2.37 -4.01
C VAL A 103 -4.90 -3.33 -5.18
N GLU A 104 -4.36 -2.90 -6.29
CA GLU A 104 -4.10 -3.75 -7.46
C GLU A 104 -2.70 -4.30 -7.32
N ILE A 105 -2.58 -5.62 -7.25
CA ILE A 105 -1.32 -6.28 -6.94
C ILE A 105 -0.85 -7.05 -8.15
N LYS A 106 0.40 -6.82 -8.54
CA LYS A 106 1.08 -7.59 -9.56
C LYS A 106 2.25 -8.34 -8.95
N ASP A 107 2.11 -9.64 -8.84
CA ASP A 107 3.24 -10.51 -8.55
C ASP A 107 3.62 -11.31 -9.83
N TYR A 108 4.63 -12.17 -9.74
CA TYR A 108 5.15 -12.84 -10.93
C TYR A 108 4.12 -13.68 -11.69
N GLU A 109 3.12 -14.19 -10.98
CA GLU A 109 2.24 -15.22 -11.51
C GLU A 109 0.84 -14.71 -11.76
N ARG A 110 0.46 -13.59 -11.13
CA ARG A 110 -0.92 -13.16 -11.17
C ARG A 110 -1.09 -11.67 -10.90
N THR A 111 -2.22 -11.16 -11.34
CA THR A 111 -2.75 -9.86 -10.91
C THR A 111 -3.99 -10.12 -10.08
N TYR A 112 -4.09 -9.48 -8.91
CA TYR A 112 -5.26 -9.62 -8.06
C TYR A 112 -5.52 -8.34 -7.28
N TRP A 113 -6.67 -8.27 -6.62
CA TRP A 113 -7.12 -7.10 -5.89
C TRP A 113 -7.25 -7.40 -4.42
N GLY A 114 -6.98 -6.40 -3.60
CA GLY A 114 -7.19 -6.50 -2.17
C GLY A 114 -7.78 -5.20 -1.61
N ASP A 115 -8.44 -5.31 -0.46
CA ASP A 115 -8.89 -4.16 0.30
C ASP A 115 -7.89 -3.88 1.43
N VAL A 116 -7.55 -2.62 1.59
CA VAL A 116 -6.63 -2.19 2.65
C VAL A 116 -7.34 -2.30 4.01
N VAL A 117 -6.72 -3.04 4.92
CA VAL A 117 -7.15 -3.13 6.32
C VAL A 117 -6.43 -2.09 7.16
N LYS A 118 -5.10 -2.00 6.99
CA LYS A 118 -4.25 -1.12 7.80
C LYS A 118 -2.95 -0.84 7.07
N LYS A 119 -2.40 0.34 7.29
CA LYS A 119 -1.05 0.70 6.87
C LYS A 119 -0.28 1.20 8.09
N GLN A 120 0.98 0.81 8.19
CA GLN A 120 1.87 1.31 9.24
C GLN A 120 3.24 1.61 8.64
N THR A 121 3.75 2.80 8.94
CA THR A 121 5.07 3.23 8.49
C THR A 121 6.08 3.07 9.63
N PHE A 122 7.21 2.47 9.30
CA PHE A 122 8.34 2.28 10.20
C PHE A 122 9.54 3.09 9.70
N ASN A 123 10.64 3.04 10.46
CA ASN A 123 11.86 3.79 10.14
C ASN A 123 12.50 3.40 8.80
N LEU A 124 12.31 2.18 8.33
CA LEU A 124 12.97 1.66 7.14
C LEU A 124 11.98 1.18 6.06
N GLY A 125 10.70 1.38 6.27
CA GLY A 125 9.70 0.95 5.32
C GLY A 125 8.29 1.05 5.86
N SER A 126 7.35 0.45 5.13
CA SER A 126 5.95 0.40 5.52
C SER A 126 5.42 -1.02 5.42
N ASN A 127 4.42 -1.32 6.21
CA ASN A 127 3.64 -2.54 6.09
C ASN A 127 2.21 -2.20 5.73
N ILE A 128 1.63 -3.00 4.86
CA ILE A 128 0.23 -2.89 4.48
C ILE A 128 -0.42 -4.25 4.71
N TRP A 129 -1.52 -4.25 5.46
CA TRP A 129 -2.35 -5.45 5.66
C TRP A 129 -3.54 -5.36 4.72
N ILE A 130 -3.75 -6.40 3.96
CA ILE A 130 -4.84 -6.44 2.96
C ILE A 130 -5.65 -7.71 3.06
N ASN A 131 -6.92 -7.61 2.67
CA ASN A 131 -7.78 -8.76 2.42
C ASN A 131 -7.99 -8.90 0.93
N GLU A 132 -7.80 -10.10 0.40
CA GLU A 132 -8.02 -10.37 -1.02
C GLU A 132 -9.49 -10.22 -1.36
N VAL A 133 -9.75 -9.48 -2.45
CA VAL A 133 -11.09 -9.36 -3.01
C VAL A 133 -11.28 -10.51 -3.98
N LYS A 134 -12.20 -11.38 -3.65
CA LYS A 134 -12.60 -12.48 -4.53
C LYS A 134 -13.76 -11.99 -5.41
N GLY A 135 -13.45 -11.83 -6.68
CA GLY A 135 -14.44 -11.35 -7.62
C GLY A 135 -14.92 -12.39 -8.58
#